data_ebaf0836a8ecc52718a08882da1af4fc
#
_entry.id   ebaf0836a8ecc52718a08882da1af4fc
#
_cell.length_a   1.000
_cell.length_b   1.000
_cell.length_c   1.000
_cell.angle_alpha   90.00
_cell.angle_beta   90.00
_cell.angle_gamma   90.00
#
_symmetry.space_group_name_H-M   'P 1'
#
loop_
_entity.id
_entity.type
_entity.pdbx_description
1 polymer ?
#
loop_
_entity_poly.entity_id
_entity_poly.type
_entity_poly.pdbx_seq_one_letter_code
_entity_poly.pdbx_strand_id
1 'polypeptide(L)'
;LGISHFITGEMGMGHAVFSAPDFPATLAFHRDVIGFRETDMPAFHLMGPDAPAMHFAFLHADNGRHHSIAFGEGPVPPSGAVHVMLQYPNLVEVGKAYDRMKAMGYPESASLGQHLNDETVGFYVQTPGGFDLEIGCDSLVIDPASWEVTKHIGISIWGHEWAWQKAMKDAAKSEAAE
;
A
#
# COMPACT_ATOMS: atom_id res chain seq x y z
N LEU A 1 -20.94 -6.06 14.98
CA LEU A 1 -19.83 -5.48 14.19
C LEU A 1 -18.59 -6.35 14.31
N GLY A 2 -17.81 -6.44 13.24
CA GLY A 2 -16.73 -7.41 13.15
C GLY A 2 -15.39 -6.98 13.73
N ILE A 3 -15.20 -5.71 14.06
CA ILE A 3 -13.96 -5.17 14.62
C ILE A 3 -14.24 -4.44 15.92
N SER A 4 -13.28 -4.49 16.84
CA SER A 4 -13.38 -3.84 18.13
C SER A 4 -13.08 -2.34 18.06
N HIS A 5 -12.00 -1.97 17.35
CA HIS A 5 -11.55 -0.60 17.16
C HIS A 5 -10.45 -0.55 16.07
N PHE A 6 -10.11 0.63 15.61
CA PHE A 6 -8.93 0.90 14.78
C PHE A 6 -7.80 1.44 15.65
N ILE A 7 -6.55 1.23 15.24
CA ILE A 7 -5.40 1.94 15.81
C ILE A 7 -5.40 3.35 15.21
N THR A 8 -5.61 4.33 16.05
CA THR A 8 -5.71 5.76 15.69
C THR A 8 -4.89 6.63 16.65
N GLY A 9 -5.45 7.69 17.17
CA GLY A 9 -4.77 8.66 18.03
C GLY A 9 -3.87 9.57 17.20
N GLU A 10 -2.69 9.85 17.68
CA GLU A 10 -1.72 10.72 17.00
C GLU A 10 -1.24 10.19 15.65
N MET A 11 -1.30 8.89 15.46
CA MET A 11 -0.90 8.24 14.20
C MET A 11 -1.98 8.29 13.10
N GLY A 12 -3.20 8.80 13.40
CA GLY A 12 -4.32 8.76 12.46
C GLY A 12 -4.83 7.34 12.19
N MET A 13 -5.76 7.17 11.24
CA MET A 13 -6.43 5.87 11.02
C MET A 13 -5.57 4.87 10.21
N GLY A 14 -4.59 5.32 9.47
CA GLY A 14 -3.76 4.55 8.57
C GLY A 14 -3.04 5.47 7.60
N HIS A 15 -3.00 5.08 6.32
CA HIS A 15 -2.42 5.90 5.27
C HIS A 15 -3.30 5.93 4.01
N ALA A 16 -2.97 6.80 3.06
CA ALA A 16 -3.59 6.84 1.74
C ALA A 16 -2.52 6.81 0.65
N VAL A 17 -2.82 6.14 -0.46
CA VAL A 17 -1.92 6.04 -1.61
C VAL A 17 -2.61 6.56 -2.86
N PHE A 18 -1.89 7.40 -3.60
CA PHE A 18 -2.35 8.03 -4.82
C PHE A 18 -1.39 7.78 -5.97
N SER A 19 -1.88 7.91 -7.20
CA SER A 19 -1.01 8.01 -8.37
C SER A 19 -0.54 9.46 -8.55
N ALA A 20 0.70 9.61 -8.99
CA ALA A 20 1.32 10.89 -9.28
C ALA A 20 1.79 10.94 -10.74
N PRO A 21 0.98 11.41 -11.69
CA PRO A 21 1.39 11.57 -13.10
C PRO A 21 2.58 12.53 -13.26
N ASP A 22 2.64 13.58 -12.41
CA ASP A 22 3.81 14.43 -12.24
C ASP A 22 4.41 14.16 -10.85
N PHE A 23 5.21 13.10 -10.78
CA PHE A 23 5.81 12.65 -9.53
C PHE A 23 6.70 13.72 -8.86
N PRO A 24 7.62 14.42 -9.57
CA PRO A 24 8.44 15.47 -8.96
C PRO A 24 7.63 16.62 -8.38
N ALA A 25 6.61 17.11 -9.09
CA ALA A 25 5.77 18.20 -8.59
C ALA A 25 4.90 17.75 -7.41
N THR A 26 4.36 16.52 -7.44
CA THR A 26 3.59 15.94 -6.33
C THR A 26 4.44 15.81 -5.09
N LEU A 27 5.66 15.28 -5.20
CA LEU A 27 6.59 15.14 -4.08
C LEU A 27 6.96 16.51 -3.50
N ALA A 28 7.33 17.47 -4.35
CA ALA A 28 7.67 18.82 -3.92
C ALA A 28 6.52 19.49 -3.17
N PHE A 29 5.29 19.39 -3.67
CA PHE A 29 4.11 19.95 -2.99
C PHE A 29 3.94 19.37 -1.57
N HIS A 30 4.00 18.06 -1.41
CA HIS A 30 3.76 17.43 -0.11
C HIS A 30 4.90 17.69 0.86
N ARG A 31 6.14 17.76 0.39
CA ARG A 31 7.29 18.10 1.23
C ARG A 31 7.36 19.57 1.58
N ASP A 32 7.25 20.45 0.59
CA ASP A 32 7.61 21.87 0.73
C ASP A 32 6.40 22.73 1.17
N VAL A 33 5.16 22.30 0.85
CA VAL A 33 3.93 23.03 1.20
C VAL A 33 3.24 22.41 2.42
N ILE A 34 3.10 21.06 2.43
CA ILE A 34 2.40 20.37 3.52
C ILE A 34 3.34 20.07 4.69
N GLY A 35 4.64 19.88 4.43
CA GLY A 35 5.66 19.64 5.46
C GLY A 35 5.87 18.17 5.81
N PHE A 36 5.47 17.24 4.95
CA PHE A 36 5.82 15.82 5.11
C PHE A 36 7.32 15.59 4.91
N ARG A 37 7.83 14.54 5.54
CA ARG A 37 9.20 14.07 5.38
C ARG A 37 9.24 12.73 4.67
N GLU A 38 10.32 12.49 3.92
CA GLU A 38 10.53 11.26 3.20
C GLU A 38 10.84 10.11 4.16
N THR A 39 10.11 8.99 4.00
CA THR A 39 10.36 7.73 4.72
C THR A 39 11.11 6.76 3.83
N ASP A 40 10.53 6.44 2.67
CA ASP A 40 11.12 5.55 1.68
C ASP A 40 10.98 6.13 0.28
N MET A 41 12.00 5.91 -0.55
CA MET A 41 12.04 6.33 -1.95
C MET A 41 12.43 5.16 -2.86
N PRO A 42 11.63 4.08 -2.90
CA PRO A 42 11.94 2.92 -3.73
C PRO A 42 11.59 3.12 -5.20
N ALA A 43 12.18 2.27 -6.05
CA ALA A 43 11.80 2.11 -7.44
C ALA A 43 11.58 0.61 -7.73
N PHE A 44 10.42 0.27 -8.27
CA PHE A 44 10.03 -1.12 -8.50
C PHE A 44 9.80 -1.41 -9.98
N HIS A 45 10.29 -2.54 -10.46
CA HIS A 45 10.00 -3.08 -11.80
C HIS A 45 8.69 -3.87 -11.78
N LEU A 46 7.55 -3.20 -11.59
CA LEU A 46 6.25 -3.85 -11.39
C LEU A 46 5.79 -4.64 -12.62
N MET A 47 6.17 -4.21 -13.82
CA MET A 47 5.79 -4.83 -15.08
C MET A 47 6.82 -5.85 -15.60
N GLY A 48 7.77 -6.25 -14.76
CA GLY A 48 8.82 -7.21 -15.09
C GLY A 48 10.22 -6.59 -15.09
N PRO A 49 11.28 -7.42 -15.06
CA PRO A 49 12.66 -6.95 -14.87
C PRO A 49 13.18 -6.06 -16.00
N ASP A 50 12.64 -6.22 -17.21
CA ASP A 50 13.02 -5.43 -18.39
C ASP A 50 12.18 -4.16 -18.58
N ALA A 51 11.12 -3.99 -17.80
CA ALA A 51 10.30 -2.78 -17.82
C ALA A 51 10.97 -1.63 -17.07
N PRO A 52 10.68 -0.37 -17.41
CA PRO A 52 11.14 0.78 -16.62
C PRO A 52 10.72 0.64 -15.15
N ALA A 53 11.60 1.01 -14.24
CA ALA A 53 11.26 1.11 -12.83
C ALA A 53 10.27 2.25 -12.61
N MET A 54 9.26 2.03 -11.79
CA MET A 54 8.31 3.04 -11.33
C MET A 54 8.78 3.55 -9.96
N HIS A 55 8.85 4.86 -9.81
CA HIS A 55 9.25 5.49 -8.55
C HIS A 55 8.06 5.62 -7.61
N PHE A 56 8.35 5.44 -6.32
CA PHE A 56 7.40 5.63 -5.24
C PHE A 56 8.01 6.53 -4.17
N ALA A 57 7.16 7.28 -3.49
CA ALA A 57 7.51 8.04 -2.31
C ALA A 57 6.54 7.69 -1.18
N PHE A 58 7.07 7.30 -0.04
CA PHE A 58 6.34 7.11 1.21
C PHE A 58 6.75 8.22 2.16
N LEU A 59 5.76 8.97 2.67
CA LEU A 59 6.01 10.18 3.43
C LEU A 59 5.34 10.12 4.80
N HIS A 60 6.05 10.55 5.85
CA HIS A 60 5.53 10.60 7.21
C HIS A 60 5.27 12.04 7.69
N ALA A 61 4.30 12.18 8.58
CA ALA A 61 4.08 13.36 9.37
C ALA A 61 4.98 13.34 10.63
N ASP A 62 4.90 14.38 11.45
CA ASP A 62 5.65 14.42 12.73
C ASP A 62 4.97 13.55 13.80
N ASN A 63 4.86 12.25 13.52
CA ASN A 63 4.30 11.24 14.41
C ASN A 63 5.01 9.89 14.16
N GLY A 64 4.61 8.86 14.91
CA GLY A 64 5.24 7.54 14.82
C GLY A 64 4.81 6.68 13.65
N ARG A 65 3.88 7.12 12.77
CA ARG A 65 3.46 6.31 11.62
C ARG A 65 4.54 6.32 10.54
N HIS A 66 4.91 5.12 10.08
CA HIS A 66 5.92 4.93 9.04
C HIS A 66 5.64 5.81 7.81
N HIS A 67 4.39 5.83 7.34
CA HIS A 67 3.95 6.78 6.32
C HIS A 67 2.46 7.08 6.49
N SER A 68 2.09 8.33 6.25
CA SER A 68 0.69 8.79 6.26
C SER A 68 0.13 8.92 4.85
N ILE A 69 1.02 9.14 3.88
CA ILE A 69 0.70 9.25 2.46
C ILE A 69 1.80 8.61 1.63
N ALA A 70 1.43 8.03 0.49
CA ALA A 70 2.38 7.57 -0.50
C ALA A 70 1.91 7.91 -1.92
N PHE A 71 2.87 7.99 -2.84
CA PHE A 71 2.64 8.22 -4.26
C PHE A 71 3.41 7.23 -5.09
N GLY A 72 2.79 6.75 -6.18
CA GLY A 72 3.47 6.00 -7.22
C GLY A 72 3.35 6.70 -8.56
N GLU A 73 4.40 6.63 -9.38
CA GLU A 73 4.29 6.99 -10.79
C GLU A 73 3.20 6.14 -11.46
N GLY A 74 2.44 6.74 -12.35
CA GLY A 74 1.44 6.01 -13.12
C GLY A 74 0.16 6.79 -13.39
N PRO A 75 -0.77 6.19 -14.14
CA PRO A 75 -2.04 6.81 -14.43
C PRO A 75 -2.91 6.91 -13.17
N VAL A 76 -3.69 7.97 -13.11
CA VAL A 76 -4.66 8.16 -12.02
C VAL A 76 -5.82 7.17 -12.22
N PRO A 77 -6.13 6.32 -11.22
CA PRO A 77 -7.31 5.46 -11.31
C PRO A 77 -8.60 6.31 -11.29
N PRO A 78 -9.72 5.79 -11.83
CA PRO A 78 -10.99 6.55 -11.92
C PRO A 78 -11.47 7.11 -10.59
N SER A 79 -11.19 6.44 -9.48
CA SER A 79 -11.53 6.90 -8.12
C SER A 79 -10.65 8.05 -7.63
N GLY A 80 -9.52 8.33 -8.28
CA GLY A 80 -8.50 9.28 -7.82
C GLY A 80 -7.56 8.72 -6.76
N ALA A 81 -7.89 7.61 -6.11
CA ALA A 81 -7.08 6.98 -5.09
C ALA A 81 -6.68 5.55 -5.50
N VAL A 82 -5.47 5.11 -5.15
CA VAL A 82 -5.04 3.72 -5.31
C VAL A 82 -5.61 2.89 -4.16
N HIS A 83 -5.26 3.25 -2.94
CA HIS A 83 -5.86 2.60 -1.76
C HIS A 83 -5.86 3.52 -0.52
N VAL A 84 -6.64 3.10 0.46
CA VAL A 84 -6.62 3.62 1.83
C VAL A 84 -6.35 2.46 2.77
N MET A 85 -5.46 2.65 3.75
CA MET A 85 -5.15 1.65 4.77
C MET A 85 -5.89 1.97 6.06
N LEU A 86 -6.44 0.93 6.68
CA LEU A 86 -7.00 0.98 8.04
C LEU A 86 -6.22 0.02 8.95
N GLN A 87 -5.60 0.55 10.00
CA GLN A 87 -4.85 -0.27 10.93
C GLN A 87 -5.77 -0.91 11.98
N TYR A 88 -5.79 -2.24 11.97
CA TYR A 88 -6.52 -3.07 12.94
C TYR A 88 -5.62 -3.37 14.16
N PRO A 89 -6.22 -3.71 15.30
CA PRO A 89 -5.47 -3.87 16.53
C PRO A 89 -4.52 -5.09 16.58
N ASN A 90 -4.79 -6.11 15.79
CA ASN A 90 -3.98 -7.33 15.75
C ASN A 90 -4.35 -8.25 14.58
N LEU A 91 -3.52 -9.27 14.36
CA LEU A 91 -3.69 -10.25 13.28
C LEU A 91 -5.00 -11.06 13.38
N VAL A 92 -5.54 -11.28 14.57
CA VAL A 92 -6.82 -12.01 14.72
C VAL A 92 -7.96 -11.21 14.09
N GLU A 93 -7.99 -9.90 14.30
CA GLU A 93 -9.02 -9.03 13.71
C GLU A 93 -8.83 -8.86 12.20
N VAL A 94 -7.59 -8.83 11.71
CA VAL A 94 -7.27 -8.87 10.27
C VAL A 94 -7.78 -10.18 9.65
N GLY A 95 -7.48 -11.32 10.26
CA GLY A 95 -7.95 -12.64 9.79
C GLY A 95 -9.47 -12.74 9.74
N LYS A 96 -10.18 -12.26 10.75
CA LYS A 96 -11.65 -12.21 10.75
C LYS A 96 -12.22 -11.30 9.63
N ALA A 97 -11.53 -10.19 9.32
CA ALA A 97 -11.90 -9.33 8.21
C ALA A 97 -11.70 -10.02 6.86
N TYR A 98 -10.59 -10.73 6.73
CA TYR A 98 -10.25 -11.53 5.54
C TYR A 98 -11.28 -12.63 5.30
N ASP A 99 -11.68 -13.39 6.32
CA ASP A 99 -12.71 -14.41 6.23
C ASP A 99 -14.07 -13.80 5.82
N ARG A 100 -14.45 -12.65 6.40
CA ARG A 100 -15.70 -11.96 6.01
C ARG A 100 -15.67 -11.50 4.56
N MET A 101 -14.57 -10.90 4.11
CA MET A 101 -14.37 -10.47 2.72
C MET A 101 -14.62 -11.64 1.77
N LYS A 102 -13.98 -12.79 2.01
CA LYS A 102 -14.14 -14.01 1.22
C LYS A 102 -15.57 -14.57 1.26
N ALA A 103 -16.17 -14.66 2.45
CA ALA A 103 -17.52 -15.16 2.63
C ALA A 103 -18.59 -14.30 1.93
N MET A 104 -18.33 -13.00 1.81
CA MET A 104 -19.23 -12.05 1.12
C MET A 104 -18.93 -11.92 -0.38
N GLY A 105 -17.87 -12.58 -0.89
CA GLY A 105 -17.51 -12.59 -2.31
C GLY A 105 -16.93 -11.26 -2.83
N TYR A 106 -16.36 -10.42 -1.97
CA TYR A 106 -15.67 -9.22 -2.43
C TYR A 106 -14.33 -9.59 -3.10
N PRO A 107 -13.97 -8.89 -4.19
CA PRO A 107 -12.74 -9.18 -4.92
C PRO A 107 -11.51 -8.85 -4.07
N GLU A 108 -10.59 -9.80 -3.97
CA GLU A 108 -9.28 -9.62 -3.37
C GLU A 108 -8.33 -8.95 -4.39
N SER A 109 -7.71 -7.83 -4.02
CA SER A 109 -6.68 -7.18 -4.83
C SER A 109 -5.29 -7.71 -4.54
N ALA A 110 -5.01 -8.02 -3.26
CA ALA A 110 -3.82 -8.75 -2.85
C ALA A 110 -4.14 -9.67 -1.68
N SER A 111 -3.56 -10.87 -1.70
CA SER A 111 -3.71 -11.84 -0.62
C SER A 111 -3.06 -11.35 0.68
N LEU A 112 -3.33 -12.05 1.78
CA LEU A 112 -2.63 -11.81 3.04
C LEU A 112 -1.11 -11.93 2.84
N GLY A 113 -0.37 -10.95 3.37
CA GLY A 113 1.07 -10.88 3.27
C GLY A 113 1.66 -9.91 4.27
N GLN A 114 2.99 -9.70 4.19
CA GLN A 114 3.71 -8.73 5.01
C GLN A 114 4.58 -7.86 4.13
N HIS A 115 4.42 -6.54 4.27
CA HIS A 115 5.25 -5.57 3.56
C HIS A 115 6.69 -5.56 4.05
N LEU A 116 7.61 -5.19 3.15
CA LEU A 116 9.04 -5.10 3.48
C LEU A 116 9.39 -3.77 4.14
N ASN A 117 8.71 -2.70 3.77
CA ASN A 117 9.07 -1.34 4.21
C ASN A 117 8.50 -0.99 5.59
N ASP A 118 7.23 -1.19 5.82
CA ASP A 118 6.55 -0.83 7.06
C ASP A 118 6.13 -2.03 7.92
N GLU A 119 6.53 -3.24 7.50
CA GLU A 119 6.27 -4.51 8.19
C GLU A 119 4.78 -4.85 8.40
N THR A 120 3.87 -4.04 7.88
CA THR A 120 2.43 -4.26 8.00
C THR A 120 2.05 -5.63 7.49
N VAL A 121 1.33 -6.40 8.32
CA VAL A 121 0.70 -7.66 7.93
C VAL A 121 -0.74 -7.39 7.57
N GLY A 122 -1.10 -7.58 6.30
CA GLY A 122 -2.41 -7.19 5.81
C GLY A 122 -2.81 -7.82 4.48
N PHE A 123 -3.96 -7.42 3.97
CA PHE A 123 -4.50 -7.80 2.66
C PHE A 123 -5.23 -6.62 2.03
N TYR A 124 -5.56 -6.74 0.75
CA TYR A 124 -6.26 -5.70 -0.01
C TYR A 124 -7.55 -6.22 -0.60
N VAL A 125 -8.60 -5.42 -0.50
CA VAL A 125 -9.93 -5.71 -1.04
C VAL A 125 -10.42 -4.56 -1.91
N GLN A 126 -10.99 -4.87 -3.08
CA GLN A 126 -11.62 -3.87 -3.93
C GLN A 126 -12.92 -3.37 -3.30
N THR A 127 -13.02 -2.05 -3.15
CA THR A 127 -14.23 -1.42 -2.65
C THR A 127 -15.19 -1.08 -3.78
N PRO A 128 -16.50 -0.95 -3.50
CA PRO A 128 -17.46 -0.40 -4.48
C PRO A 128 -17.14 1.05 -4.89
N GLY A 129 -16.29 1.76 -4.15
CA GLY A 129 -15.82 3.11 -4.46
C GLY A 129 -14.74 3.18 -5.55
N GLY A 130 -14.27 2.04 -6.05
CA GLY A 130 -13.28 1.97 -7.13
C GLY A 130 -11.83 2.21 -6.70
N PHE A 131 -11.56 2.11 -5.39
CA PHE A 131 -10.22 2.07 -4.81
C PHE A 131 -10.09 0.85 -3.91
N ASP A 132 -8.87 0.44 -3.61
CA ASP A 132 -8.63 -0.66 -2.70
C ASP A 132 -8.65 -0.21 -1.23
N LEU A 133 -9.12 -1.08 -0.35
CA LEU A 133 -8.94 -0.93 1.08
C LEU A 133 -7.90 -1.95 1.56
N GLU A 134 -6.82 -1.44 2.14
CA GLU A 134 -5.86 -2.24 2.87
C GLU A 134 -6.30 -2.39 4.31
N ILE A 135 -6.31 -3.62 4.80
CA ILE A 135 -6.64 -3.95 6.19
C ILE A 135 -5.43 -4.66 6.77
N GLY A 136 -4.74 -4.00 7.70
CA GLY A 136 -3.49 -4.53 8.24
C GLY A 136 -3.30 -4.24 9.73
N CYS A 137 -2.28 -4.86 10.30
CA CYS A 137 -1.84 -4.66 11.69
C CYS A 137 -0.32 -4.71 11.81
N ASP A 138 0.18 -4.47 13.00
CA ASP A 138 1.60 -4.58 13.37
C ASP A 138 2.54 -3.72 12.52
N SER A 139 2.02 -2.58 12.03
CA SER A 139 2.82 -1.62 11.26
C SER A 139 3.97 -1.08 12.09
N LEU A 140 5.14 -0.96 11.46
CA LEU A 140 6.34 -0.38 12.06
C LEU A 140 6.08 1.03 12.59
N VAL A 141 6.49 1.27 13.83
CA VAL A 141 6.47 2.59 14.44
C VAL A 141 7.87 3.18 14.34
N ILE A 142 7.98 4.36 13.74
CA ILE A 142 9.26 5.06 13.54
C ILE A 142 9.44 6.18 14.57
N ASP A 143 10.69 6.56 14.79
CA ASP A 143 11.02 7.85 15.40
C ASP A 143 11.28 8.87 14.28
N PRO A 144 10.35 9.81 14.04
CA PRO A 144 10.48 10.76 12.94
C PRO A 144 11.67 11.70 13.09
N ALA A 145 12.23 11.85 14.29
CA ALA A 145 13.39 12.72 14.53
C ALA A 145 14.71 12.11 14.08
N SER A 146 14.79 10.77 14.07
CA SER A 146 16.01 10.03 13.75
C SER A 146 15.89 9.09 12.53
N TRP A 147 14.75 9.08 11.85
CA TRP A 147 14.53 8.20 10.70
C TRP A 147 15.44 8.56 9.53
N GLU A 148 16.09 7.57 8.97
CA GLU A 148 16.89 7.68 7.74
C GLU A 148 16.11 7.12 6.55
N VAL A 149 16.09 7.87 5.44
CA VAL A 149 15.36 7.47 4.22
C VAL A 149 15.90 6.16 3.68
N THR A 150 15.01 5.20 3.43
CA THR A 150 15.38 3.88 2.93
C THR A 150 14.98 3.67 1.46
N LYS A 151 15.55 2.63 0.83
CA LYS A 151 15.24 2.19 -0.53
C LYS A 151 15.13 0.68 -0.54
N HIS A 152 13.91 0.20 -0.64
CA HIS A 152 13.64 -1.24 -0.71
C HIS A 152 13.63 -1.72 -2.16
N ILE A 153 14.03 -2.98 -2.37
CA ILE A 153 14.05 -3.62 -3.69
C ILE A 153 12.86 -4.54 -3.93
N GLY A 154 12.02 -4.77 -2.91
CA GLY A 154 10.82 -5.60 -2.96
C GLY A 154 9.65 -4.94 -2.24
N ILE A 155 8.45 -5.39 -2.54
CA ILE A 155 7.21 -4.88 -1.93
C ILE A 155 6.92 -5.64 -0.63
N SER A 156 7.16 -6.95 -0.61
CA SER A 156 6.74 -7.83 0.48
C SER A 156 7.84 -8.78 0.93
N ILE A 157 7.83 -9.11 2.20
CA ILE A 157 8.66 -10.17 2.79
C ILE A 157 8.09 -11.53 2.39
N TRP A 158 6.76 -11.66 2.43
CA TRP A 158 6.01 -12.85 2.04
C TRP A 158 4.57 -12.48 1.69
N GLY A 159 3.86 -13.36 0.98
CA GLY A 159 2.47 -13.18 0.61
C GLY A 159 2.26 -12.10 -0.45
N HIS A 160 1.14 -11.40 -0.38
CA HIS A 160 0.68 -10.39 -1.33
C HIS A 160 0.73 -10.88 -2.79
N GLU A 161 -0.01 -11.95 -3.07
CA GLU A 161 -0.28 -12.34 -4.45
C GLU A 161 -1.26 -11.32 -5.05
N TRP A 162 -0.75 -10.45 -5.90
CA TRP A 162 -1.53 -9.38 -6.51
C TRP A 162 -2.39 -9.90 -7.65
N ALA A 163 -3.69 -9.59 -7.65
CA ALA A 163 -4.64 -10.01 -8.67
C ALA A 163 -4.21 -9.57 -10.08
N TRP A 164 -3.67 -8.37 -10.23
CA TRP A 164 -3.17 -7.87 -11.51
C TRP A 164 -1.95 -8.64 -12.02
N GLN A 165 -1.02 -9.05 -11.15
CA GLN A 165 0.13 -9.89 -11.54
C GLN A 165 -0.32 -11.28 -11.98
N LYS A 166 -1.30 -11.84 -11.29
CA LYS A 166 -1.90 -13.12 -11.68
C LYS A 166 -2.56 -13.01 -13.05
N ALA A 167 -3.36 -11.98 -13.27
CA ALA A 167 -4.01 -11.74 -14.57
C ALA A 167 -2.98 -11.59 -15.71
N MET A 168 -1.88 -10.88 -15.51
CA MET A 168 -0.79 -10.76 -16.48
C MET A 168 -0.12 -12.11 -16.79
N LYS A 169 0.16 -12.90 -15.75
CA LYS A 169 0.76 -14.25 -15.93
C LYS A 169 -0.17 -15.19 -16.69
N ASP A 170 -1.47 -15.11 -16.42
CA ASP A 170 -2.46 -15.94 -17.09
C ASP A 170 -2.66 -15.52 -18.55
N ALA A 171 -2.65 -14.22 -18.87
CA ALA A 171 -2.66 -13.70 -20.24
C ALA A 171 -1.43 -14.17 -21.04
N ALA A 172 -0.22 -14.03 -20.48
CA ALA A 172 1.01 -14.46 -21.13
C ALA A 172 1.05 -15.98 -21.42
N LYS A 173 0.46 -16.80 -20.55
CA LYS A 173 0.34 -18.25 -20.78
C LYS A 173 -0.62 -18.58 -21.91
N SER A 174 -1.72 -17.82 -22.06
CA SER A 174 -2.69 -17.99 -23.13
C SER A 174 -2.06 -17.69 -24.49
N GLU A 175 -1.32 -16.57 -24.59
CA GLU A 175 -0.62 -16.17 -25.81
C GLU A 175 0.47 -17.15 -26.23
N ALA A 176 1.14 -17.81 -25.27
CA ALA A 176 2.18 -18.81 -25.55
C ALA A 176 1.61 -20.18 -25.97
N ALA A 177 0.30 -20.40 -25.82
CA ALA A 177 -0.39 -21.63 -26.17
C ALA A 177 -1.07 -21.59 -27.56
N GLU A 178 -1.09 -20.43 -28.20
CA GLU A 178 -1.56 -20.20 -29.58
C GLU A 178 -0.40 -20.24 -30.59
#